data_6a08107dbe1f7f40550e66c941dc6df5
#
_entry.id   6a08107dbe1f7f40550e66c941dc6df5
#
_cell.length_a   1.000
_cell.length_b   1.000
_cell.length_c   1.000
_cell.angle_alpha   90.00
_cell.angle_beta   90.00
_cell.angle_gamma   90.00
#
_symmetry.space_group_name_H-M   'P 1'
#
loop_
_entity.id
_entity.type
_entity.pdbx_description
1 polymer ?
#
loop_
_entity_poly.entity_id
_entity_poly.type
_entity_poly.pdbx_seq_one_letter_code
_entity_poly.pdbx_strand_id
1 'polypeptide(L)'
;MSASSSTADLRNRILFTIFILAVYRFGTFVPLPGIDPAQLKIMMDGNQKGLLGMFNVFAGGAVSRMAIFALGIMPYISSSIIVQLLTGVSDYFKNLKAQGETGRAKITQITRYGTVALATLQGYGLSVGLESSADLVINPGASFKITTVTTIVAGTMFLMWLGEQITQRGIGNGISLIIFAGIVAEIPRALVTTFELGRTGAVSTFMILVLFVLLILTILFIVFMERALRKILINYPKRQMGNKMYGGESSHLPLKINQAGVIPAIFASALLLLPVTFSNFSFSNNETFLNLSSYFTQGQPLYMLLYASGIIFFTFFYTSITFNPTETADNLRKYGGFVPGIRPGESTALYIENILTKLTTIGALYLTLVCLMPEFLIANYPIPFYLGGTSILIVVVVAIDTVTQIQTRLMSSQYEQLIKKTKFGK
;
A
#
# COMPACT_ATOMS: atom_id res chain seq x y z
N MET A 1 -0.44 -29.25 -26.97
CA MET A 1 -1.33 -28.18 -26.46
C MET A 1 -0.68 -26.84 -26.67
N SER A 2 -1.35 -25.98 -27.37
CA SER A 2 -0.88 -24.93 -28.25
C SER A 2 -0.32 -23.66 -27.56
N ALA A 3 0.53 -22.93 -28.27
CA ALA A 3 1.07 -21.61 -27.91
C ALA A 3 -0.02 -20.56 -27.56
N SER A 4 -1.28 -20.82 -27.96
CA SER A 4 -2.45 -20.01 -27.62
C SER A 4 -2.86 -20.12 -26.13
N SER A 5 -2.44 -21.16 -25.39
CA SER A 5 -2.86 -21.38 -24.01
C SER A 5 -2.17 -20.44 -23.00
N SER A 6 -0.92 -20.05 -23.26
CA SER A 6 -0.14 -19.21 -22.34
C SER A 6 -0.55 -17.71 -22.43
N THR A 7 -0.78 -17.20 -23.63
CA THR A 7 -1.31 -15.83 -23.82
C THR A 7 -2.78 -15.74 -23.42
N ALA A 8 -3.56 -16.82 -23.60
CA ALA A 8 -4.93 -16.90 -23.13
C ALA A 8 -5.01 -16.92 -21.59
N ASP A 9 -4.08 -17.61 -20.90
CA ASP A 9 -4.01 -17.58 -19.43
C ASP A 9 -3.74 -16.17 -18.91
N LEU A 10 -2.77 -15.46 -19.50
CA LEU A 10 -2.48 -14.06 -19.11
C LEU A 10 -3.68 -13.15 -19.34
N ARG A 11 -4.35 -13.26 -20.49
CA ARG A 11 -5.57 -12.49 -20.78
C ARG A 11 -6.67 -12.77 -19.77
N ASN A 12 -6.89 -14.03 -19.43
CA ASN A 12 -7.92 -14.43 -18.46
C ASN A 12 -7.61 -13.87 -17.07
N ARG A 13 -6.34 -13.83 -16.64
CA ARG A 13 -5.91 -13.23 -15.37
C ARG A 13 -6.11 -11.72 -15.35
N ILE A 14 -5.81 -11.02 -16.46
CA ILE A 14 -6.06 -9.58 -16.59
C ILE A 14 -7.56 -9.30 -16.51
N LEU A 15 -8.38 -10.02 -17.29
CA LEU A 15 -9.83 -9.86 -17.29
C LEU A 15 -10.44 -10.16 -15.92
N PHE A 16 -9.95 -11.20 -15.23
CA PHE A 16 -10.37 -11.53 -13.86
C PHE A 16 -10.04 -10.39 -12.88
N THR A 17 -8.83 -9.81 -12.97
CA THR A 17 -8.44 -8.67 -12.14
C THR A 17 -9.34 -7.47 -12.39
N ILE A 18 -9.58 -7.11 -13.66
CA ILE A 18 -10.48 -6.00 -14.03
C ILE A 18 -11.91 -6.26 -13.54
N PHE A 19 -12.42 -7.49 -13.68
CA PHE A 19 -13.74 -7.86 -13.20
C PHE A 19 -13.87 -7.67 -11.67
N ILE A 20 -12.89 -8.12 -10.89
CA ILE A 20 -12.92 -7.93 -9.42
C ILE A 20 -12.84 -6.44 -9.06
N LEU A 21 -12.02 -5.64 -9.76
CA LEU A 21 -11.96 -4.20 -9.53
C LEU A 21 -13.30 -3.50 -9.89
N ALA A 22 -14.03 -3.99 -10.89
CA ALA A 22 -15.38 -3.51 -11.20
C ALA A 22 -16.36 -3.87 -10.08
N VAL A 23 -16.31 -5.10 -9.54
CA VAL A 23 -17.12 -5.50 -8.37
C VAL A 23 -16.82 -4.64 -7.15
N TYR A 24 -15.55 -4.38 -6.87
CA TYR A 24 -15.13 -3.44 -5.83
C TYR A 24 -15.75 -2.07 -6.05
N ARG A 25 -15.64 -1.52 -7.26
CA ARG A 25 -16.17 -0.18 -7.56
C ARG A 25 -17.67 -0.13 -7.41
N PHE A 26 -18.40 -1.15 -7.85
CA PHE A 26 -19.84 -1.26 -7.65
C PHE A 26 -20.22 -1.21 -6.16
N GLY A 27 -19.51 -1.96 -5.31
CA GLY A 27 -19.80 -1.97 -3.87
C GLY A 27 -19.52 -0.63 -3.16
N THR A 28 -18.68 0.26 -3.71
CA THR A 28 -18.49 1.62 -3.17
C THR A 28 -19.69 2.54 -3.37
N PHE A 29 -20.71 2.13 -4.13
CA PHE A 29 -21.97 2.84 -4.35
C PHE A 29 -23.16 2.26 -3.59
N VAL A 30 -23.01 1.09 -2.97
CA VAL A 30 -24.07 0.46 -2.18
C VAL A 30 -24.11 1.11 -0.80
N PRO A 31 -25.16 1.91 -0.47
CA PRO A 31 -25.22 2.64 0.80
C PRO A 31 -25.49 1.72 1.97
N LEU A 32 -25.07 2.14 3.17
CA LEU A 32 -25.43 1.50 4.42
C LEU A 32 -26.93 1.67 4.72
N PRO A 33 -27.61 0.64 5.21
CA PRO A 33 -29.01 0.73 5.57
C PRO A 33 -29.23 1.65 6.77
N GLY A 34 -30.33 2.45 6.73
CA GLY A 34 -30.73 3.31 7.85
C GLY A 34 -30.12 4.72 7.87
N ILE A 35 -29.44 5.13 6.79
CA ILE A 35 -28.87 6.47 6.63
C ILE A 35 -29.67 7.24 5.59
N ASP A 36 -29.94 8.54 5.86
CA ASP A 36 -30.56 9.44 4.88
C ASP A 36 -29.50 9.98 3.90
N PRO A 37 -29.59 9.67 2.58
CA PRO A 37 -28.60 10.13 1.60
C PRO A 37 -28.58 11.65 1.42
N ALA A 38 -29.71 12.35 1.64
CA ALA A 38 -29.80 13.79 1.46
C ALA A 38 -29.04 14.54 2.55
N GLN A 39 -29.25 14.16 3.80
CA GLN A 39 -28.57 14.73 4.96
C GLN A 39 -27.07 14.40 4.94
N LEU A 40 -26.73 13.18 4.52
CA LEU A 40 -25.32 12.76 4.34
C LEU A 40 -24.57 13.67 3.38
N LYS A 41 -25.16 14.02 2.25
CA LYS A 41 -24.54 14.92 1.26
C LYS A 41 -24.28 16.30 1.84
N ILE A 42 -25.21 16.88 2.56
CA ILE A 42 -25.06 18.20 3.21
C ILE A 42 -23.90 18.17 4.23
N MET A 43 -23.85 17.13 5.07
CA MET A 43 -22.80 16.95 6.06
C MET A 43 -21.41 16.79 5.44
N MET A 44 -21.31 16.02 4.37
CA MET A 44 -20.03 15.74 3.70
C MET A 44 -19.52 16.93 2.88
N ASP A 45 -20.36 17.73 2.27
CA ASP A 45 -19.95 18.94 1.54
C ASP A 45 -19.35 19.99 2.48
N GLY A 46 -19.75 20.00 3.77
CA GLY A 46 -19.17 20.88 4.81
C GLY A 46 -17.85 20.38 5.40
N ASN A 47 -17.61 19.06 5.46
CA ASN A 47 -16.54 18.43 6.24
C ASN A 47 -15.47 17.70 5.41
N GLN A 48 -15.28 18.04 4.15
CA GLN A 48 -14.29 17.37 3.27
C GLN A 48 -12.82 17.66 3.63
N LYS A 49 -12.55 18.49 4.63
CA LYS A 49 -11.19 18.85 5.07
C LYS A 49 -10.76 17.97 6.25
N GLY A 50 -9.55 17.40 6.18
CA GLY A 50 -8.94 16.67 7.28
C GLY A 50 -8.86 15.14 7.05
N LEU A 51 -8.75 14.39 8.14
CA LEU A 51 -8.51 12.94 8.15
C LEU A 51 -9.63 12.12 7.48
N LEU A 52 -10.90 12.56 7.59
CA LEU A 52 -12.01 11.94 6.87
C LEU A 52 -11.83 12.00 5.36
N GLY A 53 -11.24 13.08 4.84
CA GLY A 53 -10.89 13.19 3.43
C GLY A 53 -9.86 12.14 2.98
N MET A 54 -8.82 11.89 3.78
CA MET A 54 -7.86 10.80 3.50
C MET A 54 -8.51 9.43 3.48
N PHE A 55 -9.31 9.11 4.50
CA PHE A 55 -10.07 7.85 4.52
C PHE A 55 -10.93 7.69 3.27
N ASN A 56 -11.58 8.78 2.85
CA ASN A 56 -12.43 8.76 1.68
C ASN A 56 -11.64 8.44 0.39
N VAL A 57 -10.42 8.98 0.25
CA VAL A 57 -9.56 8.69 -0.89
C VAL A 57 -9.12 7.21 -0.91
N PHE A 58 -8.68 6.67 0.22
CA PHE A 58 -8.29 5.25 0.33
C PHE A 58 -9.47 4.28 0.14
N ALA A 59 -10.67 4.69 0.56
CA ALA A 59 -11.91 3.93 0.37
C ALA A 59 -12.57 4.18 -1.01
N GLY A 60 -11.96 4.98 -1.90
CA GLY A 60 -12.49 5.26 -3.24
C GLY A 60 -13.82 6.00 -3.24
N GLY A 61 -14.00 6.94 -2.31
CA GLY A 61 -15.24 7.70 -2.15
C GLY A 61 -16.35 6.97 -1.38
N ALA A 62 -16.07 5.78 -0.82
CA ALA A 62 -17.08 5.01 -0.10
C ALA A 62 -17.47 5.67 1.24
N VAL A 63 -16.56 6.43 1.88
CA VAL A 63 -16.85 7.14 3.13
C VAL A 63 -17.84 8.27 2.88
N SER A 64 -17.64 9.07 1.84
CA SER A 64 -18.54 10.19 1.51
C SER A 64 -19.96 9.75 1.11
N ARG A 65 -20.11 8.48 0.71
CA ARG A 65 -21.41 7.87 0.38
C ARG A 65 -21.93 6.97 1.49
N MET A 66 -21.19 6.83 2.59
CA MET A 66 -21.45 5.81 3.62
C MET A 66 -21.84 4.47 3.02
N ALA A 67 -20.98 3.96 2.13
CA ALA A 67 -21.19 2.69 1.47
C ALA A 67 -20.77 1.52 2.39
N ILE A 68 -21.15 0.30 2.00
CA ILE A 68 -20.76 -0.94 2.71
C ILE A 68 -19.25 -1.10 2.85
N PHE A 69 -18.47 -0.46 1.97
CA PHE A 69 -17.00 -0.42 2.00
C PHE A 69 -16.44 0.85 2.64
N ALA A 70 -17.19 1.52 3.53
CA ALA A 70 -16.76 2.78 4.15
C ALA A 70 -15.41 2.67 4.88
N LEU A 71 -15.13 1.58 5.60
CA LEU A 71 -13.81 1.34 6.20
C LEU A 71 -12.74 0.88 5.20
N GLY A 72 -13.13 0.48 3.98
CA GLY A 72 -12.21 -0.01 2.98
C GLY A 72 -11.37 -1.19 3.47
N ILE A 73 -10.08 -1.20 3.10
CA ILE A 73 -9.10 -2.22 3.50
C ILE A 73 -8.31 -1.78 4.76
N MET A 74 -8.56 -0.58 5.32
CA MET A 74 -7.76 -0.04 6.42
C MET A 74 -7.67 -0.95 7.64
N PRO A 75 -8.76 -1.60 8.14
CA PRO A 75 -8.66 -2.53 9.27
C PRO A 75 -7.71 -3.70 9.00
N TYR A 76 -7.68 -4.21 7.76
CA TYR A 76 -6.76 -5.26 7.36
C TYR A 76 -5.31 -4.79 7.33
N ILE A 77 -5.05 -3.59 6.81
CA ILE A 77 -3.71 -3.00 6.80
C ILE A 77 -3.20 -2.86 8.23
N SER A 78 -4.01 -2.26 9.12
CA SER A 78 -3.64 -2.08 10.53
C SER A 78 -3.36 -3.41 11.24
N SER A 79 -4.20 -4.43 11.03
CA SER A 79 -3.98 -5.77 11.56
C SER A 79 -2.70 -6.41 11.01
N SER A 80 -2.46 -6.26 9.71
CA SER A 80 -1.24 -6.78 9.05
C SER A 80 0.03 -6.12 9.60
N ILE A 81 -0.01 -4.81 9.87
CA ILE A 81 1.09 -4.07 10.51
C ILE A 81 1.38 -4.64 11.88
N ILE A 82 0.35 -4.77 12.74
CA ILE A 82 0.51 -5.30 14.10
C ILE A 82 1.13 -6.69 14.07
N VAL A 83 0.64 -7.57 13.21
CA VAL A 83 1.16 -8.94 13.08
C VAL A 83 2.59 -8.94 12.54
N GLN A 84 2.94 -8.07 11.59
CA GLN A 84 4.31 -7.96 11.09
C GLN A 84 5.27 -7.41 12.15
N LEU A 85 4.86 -6.43 12.96
CA LEU A 85 5.64 -5.96 14.10
C LEU A 85 5.87 -7.09 15.11
N LEU A 86 4.84 -7.89 15.38
CA LEU A 86 4.96 -9.05 16.26
C LEU A 86 5.91 -10.12 15.70
N THR A 87 5.99 -10.31 14.39
CA THR A 87 6.98 -11.23 13.78
C THR A 87 8.42 -10.74 13.96
N GLY A 88 8.64 -9.45 14.14
CA GLY A 88 9.96 -8.88 14.45
C GLY A 88 10.37 -9.01 15.92
N VAL A 89 9.39 -8.98 16.84
CA VAL A 89 9.64 -8.87 18.29
C VAL A 89 9.41 -10.21 19.01
N SER A 90 8.37 -10.96 18.67
CA SER A 90 7.97 -12.19 19.38
C SER A 90 8.61 -13.43 18.77
N ASP A 91 9.25 -14.25 19.60
CA ASP A 91 9.87 -15.52 19.18
C ASP A 91 8.84 -16.53 18.69
N TYR A 92 7.61 -16.50 19.21
CA TYR A 92 6.50 -17.31 18.71
C TYR A 92 6.23 -17.04 17.21
N PHE A 93 6.10 -15.78 16.82
CA PHE A 93 5.86 -15.40 15.44
C PHE A 93 7.09 -15.61 14.54
N LYS A 94 8.31 -15.44 15.07
CA LYS A 94 9.54 -15.78 14.34
C LYS A 94 9.59 -17.28 14.01
N ASN A 95 9.28 -18.13 14.98
CA ASN A 95 9.23 -19.57 14.79
C ASN A 95 8.12 -19.98 13.81
N LEU A 96 6.95 -19.33 13.86
CA LEU A 96 5.90 -19.54 12.86
C LEU A 96 6.40 -19.20 11.45
N LYS A 97 7.07 -18.06 11.28
CA LYS A 97 7.63 -17.63 9.99
C LYS A 97 8.66 -18.65 9.46
N ALA A 98 9.48 -19.23 10.33
CA ALA A 98 10.47 -20.24 10.01
C ALA A 98 9.86 -21.59 9.54
N GLN A 99 8.59 -21.88 9.88
CA GLN A 99 7.88 -23.08 9.44
C GLN A 99 7.45 -23.08 7.96
N GLY A 100 7.80 -22.02 7.22
CA GLY A 100 7.50 -21.92 5.79
C GLY A 100 6.01 -21.68 5.50
N GLU A 101 5.41 -22.43 4.56
CA GLU A 101 4.04 -22.20 4.09
C GLU A 101 2.97 -22.42 5.17
N THR A 102 3.12 -23.42 6.01
CA THR A 102 2.19 -23.71 7.10
C THR A 102 2.16 -22.60 8.15
N GLY A 103 3.33 -22.04 8.47
CA GLY A 103 3.43 -20.91 9.38
C GLY A 103 2.86 -19.63 8.78
N ARG A 104 3.11 -19.38 7.50
CA ARG A 104 2.50 -18.23 6.78
C ARG A 104 0.99 -18.29 6.76
N ALA A 105 0.41 -19.47 6.55
CA ALA A 105 -1.05 -19.66 6.60
C ALA A 105 -1.64 -19.30 7.97
N LYS A 106 -0.97 -19.70 9.08
CA LYS A 106 -1.38 -19.32 10.44
C LYS A 106 -1.24 -17.82 10.69
N ILE A 107 -0.15 -17.19 10.24
CA ILE A 107 0.04 -15.73 10.33
C ILE A 107 -1.09 -15.00 9.61
N THR A 108 -1.43 -15.43 8.39
CA THR A 108 -2.55 -14.85 7.63
C THR A 108 -3.88 -15.04 8.36
N GLN A 109 -4.12 -16.18 8.99
CA GLN A 109 -5.33 -16.43 9.77
C GLN A 109 -5.42 -15.50 10.98
N ILE A 110 -4.33 -15.29 11.72
CA ILE A 110 -4.27 -14.34 12.84
C ILE A 110 -4.56 -12.92 12.36
N THR A 111 -3.99 -12.54 11.22
CA THR A 111 -4.27 -11.23 10.59
C THR A 111 -5.75 -11.05 10.26
N ARG A 112 -6.42 -12.08 9.74
CA ARG A 112 -7.87 -12.05 9.46
C ARG A 112 -8.69 -11.85 10.74
N TYR A 113 -8.39 -12.57 11.82
CA TYR A 113 -9.07 -12.37 13.10
C TYR A 113 -8.83 -10.98 13.67
N GLY A 114 -7.60 -10.47 13.60
CA GLY A 114 -7.28 -9.10 13.99
C GLY A 114 -8.05 -8.06 13.13
N THR A 115 -8.24 -8.34 11.85
CA THR A 115 -9.03 -7.49 10.94
C THR A 115 -10.49 -7.43 11.39
N VAL A 116 -11.11 -8.57 11.74
CA VAL A 116 -12.48 -8.60 12.23
C VAL A 116 -12.62 -7.80 13.52
N ALA A 117 -11.69 -8.00 14.48
CA ALA A 117 -11.71 -7.26 15.74
C ALA A 117 -11.59 -5.75 15.54
N LEU A 118 -10.63 -5.30 14.72
CA LEU A 118 -10.43 -3.88 14.41
C LEU A 118 -11.60 -3.28 13.62
N ALA A 119 -12.12 -4.01 12.63
CA ALA A 119 -13.27 -3.56 11.85
C ALA A 119 -14.54 -3.44 12.70
N THR A 120 -14.76 -4.36 13.65
CA THR A 120 -15.88 -4.29 14.61
C THR A 120 -15.74 -3.05 15.49
N LEU A 121 -14.55 -2.82 16.02
CA LEU A 121 -14.28 -1.69 16.89
C LEU A 121 -14.44 -0.36 16.11
N GLN A 122 -13.82 -0.23 14.95
CA GLN A 122 -13.94 0.96 14.10
C GLN A 122 -15.37 1.16 13.58
N GLY A 123 -16.08 0.09 13.19
CA GLY A 123 -17.47 0.13 12.75
C GLY A 123 -18.42 0.58 13.86
N TYR A 124 -18.18 0.12 15.09
CA TYR A 124 -18.96 0.56 16.26
C TYR A 124 -18.84 2.07 16.47
N GLY A 125 -17.63 2.62 16.44
CA GLY A 125 -17.49 4.02 16.62
C GLY A 125 -18.02 4.86 15.47
N LEU A 126 -17.83 4.41 14.25
CA LEU A 126 -18.46 5.08 13.13
C LEU A 126 -19.98 5.11 13.32
N SER A 127 -20.60 4.02 13.81
CA SER A 127 -22.03 3.99 14.08
C SER A 127 -22.47 4.95 15.18
N VAL A 128 -21.67 5.09 16.26
CA VAL A 128 -21.91 6.07 17.34
C VAL A 128 -21.73 7.50 16.82
N GLY A 129 -20.69 7.76 16.04
CA GLY A 129 -20.46 9.07 15.43
C GLY A 129 -21.56 9.50 14.47
N LEU A 130 -22.12 8.57 13.68
CA LEU A 130 -23.26 8.83 12.80
C LEU A 130 -24.54 9.13 13.59
N GLU A 131 -24.79 8.41 14.67
CA GLU A 131 -25.97 8.60 15.50
C GLU A 131 -25.92 9.93 16.29
N SER A 132 -24.71 10.43 16.62
CA SER A 132 -24.56 11.72 17.28
C SER A 132 -24.79 12.91 16.34
N SER A 133 -24.79 12.68 15.02
CA SER A 133 -25.11 13.72 14.04
C SER A 133 -26.60 13.83 13.85
N ALA A 134 -27.15 15.03 14.11
CA ALA A 134 -28.60 15.26 14.03
C ALA A 134 -29.17 14.90 12.63
N ASP A 135 -30.28 14.17 12.62
CA ASP A 135 -31.10 13.83 11.45
C ASP A 135 -30.44 12.95 10.36
N LEU A 136 -29.23 12.40 10.63
CA LEU A 136 -28.55 11.56 9.65
C LEU A 136 -29.10 10.12 9.65
N VAL A 137 -29.50 9.63 10.83
CA VAL A 137 -29.97 8.24 11.03
C VAL A 137 -31.49 8.23 11.13
N ILE A 138 -32.15 7.45 10.25
CA ILE A 138 -33.63 7.38 10.19
C ILE A 138 -34.21 6.82 11.50
N ASN A 139 -33.61 5.76 12.02
CA ASN A 139 -34.03 5.08 13.26
C ASN A 139 -32.83 4.88 14.19
N PRO A 140 -32.48 5.85 15.06
CA PRO A 140 -31.40 5.71 16.01
C PRO A 140 -31.69 4.61 17.06
N GLY A 141 -30.62 3.91 17.49
CA GLY A 141 -30.73 2.89 18.54
C GLY A 141 -29.85 1.67 18.32
N ALA A 142 -29.96 0.69 19.21
CA ALA A 142 -29.13 -0.52 19.20
C ALA A 142 -29.23 -1.32 17.88
N SER A 143 -30.42 -1.33 17.26
CA SER A 143 -30.65 -2.00 15.98
C SER A 143 -29.81 -1.41 14.87
N PHE A 144 -29.75 -0.07 14.76
CA PHE A 144 -28.91 0.63 13.79
C PHE A 144 -27.42 0.30 14.00
N LYS A 145 -26.92 0.37 15.25
CA LYS A 145 -25.52 0.06 15.57
C LYS A 145 -25.14 -1.35 15.15
N ILE A 146 -25.96 -2.35 15.51
CA ILE A 146 -25.70 -3.75 15.15
C ILE A 146 -25.70 -3.94 13.65
N THR A 147 -26.70 -3.41 12.94
CA THR A 147 -26.81 -3.53 11.48
C THR A 147 -25.63 -2.85 10.78
N THR A 148 -25.26 -1.64 11.17
CA THR A 148 -24.13 -0.89 10.62
C THR A 148 -22.81 -1.62 10.84
N VAL A 149 -22.52 -2.05 12.07
CA VAL A 149 -21.29 -2.80 12.41
C VAL A 149 -21.20 -4.07 11.59
N THR A 150 -22.28 -4.87 11.57
CA THR A 150 -22.29 -6.14 10.83
C THR A 150 -22.08 -5.92 9.34
N THR A 151 -22.71 -4.92 8.75
CA THR A 151 -22.60 -4.61 7.33
C THR A 151 -21.17 -4.15 6.97
N ILE A 152 -20.58 -3.28 7.78
CA ILE A 152 -19.21 -2.77 7.55
C ILE A 152 -18.18 -3.88 7.72
N VAL A 153 -18.31 -4.72 8.76
CA VAL A 153 -17.41 -5.87 8.96
C VAL A 153 -17.51 -6.85 7.81
N ALA A 154 -18.73 -7.18 7.37
CA ALA A 154 -18.94 -8.03 6.21
C ALA A 154 -18.32 -7.42 4.93
N GLY A 155 -18.48 -6.10 4.72
CA GLY A 155 -17.87 -5.38 3.62
C GLY A 155 -16.34 -5.43 3.63
N THR A 156 -15.72 -5.19 4.78
CA THR A 156 -14.27 -5.27 4.94
C THR A 156 -13.73 -6.68 4.70
N MET A 157 -14.41 -7.71 5.22
CA MET A 157 -14.02 -9.11 4.99
C MET A 157 -14.18 -9.52 3.53
N PHE A 158 -15.22 -9.03 2.87
CA PHE A 158 -15.42 -9.25 1.44
C PHE A 158 -14.32 -8.58 0.60
N LEU A 159 -13.93 -7.34 0.92
CA LEU A 159 -12.82 -6.66 0.25
C LEU A 159 -11.50 -7.41 0.43
N MET A 160 -11.22 -7.89 1.64
CA MET A 160 -10.04 -8.70 1.91
C MET A 160 -10.05 -9.96 1.05
N TRP A 161 -11.18 -10.68 0.98
CA TRP A 161 -11.33 -11.86 0.14
C TRP A 161 -11.13 -11.54 -1.35
N LEU A 162 -11.69 -10.43 -1.85
CA LEU A 162 -11.46 -9.97 -3.23
C LEU A 162 -9.96 -9.72 -3.49
N GLY A 163 -9.26 -9.07 -2.57
CA GLY A 163 -7.81 -8.84 -2.66
C GLY A 163 -7.00 -10.15 -2.72
N GLU A 164 -7.38 -11.13 -1.90
CA GLU A 164 -6.75 -12.46 -1.94
C GLU A 164 -7.03 -13.19 -3.26
N GLN A 165 -8.24 -13.11 -3.82
CA GLN A 165 -8.57 -13.69 -5.12
C GLN A 165 -7.74 -13.08 -6.26
N ILE A 166 -7.56 -11.75 -6.27
CA ILE A 166 -6.67 -11.09 -7.25
C ILE A 166 -5.24 -11.64 -7.11
N THR A 167 -4.73 -11.71 -5.89
CA THR A 167 -3.34 -12.17 -5.63
C THR A 167 -3.12 -13.61 -6.09
N GLN A 168 -4.11 -14.50 -5.88
CA GLN A 168 -4.00 -15.93 -6.23
C GLN A 168 -4.25 -16.19 -7.71
N ARG A 169 -5.29 -15.59 -8.29
CA ARG A 169 -5.79 -15.93 -9.63
C ARG A 169 -5.59 -14.82 -10.66
N GLY A 170 -5.33 -13.60 -10.22
CA GLY A 170 -5.14 -12.42 -11.06
C GLY A 170 -3.66 -12.10 -11.32
N ILE A 171 -3.39 -10.81 -11.43
CA ILE A 171 -2.06 -10.22 -11.60
C ILE A 171 -1.86 -9.15 -10.53
N GLY A 172 -0.67 -9.11 -9.95
CA GLY A 172 -0.31 -8.11 -8.95
C GLY A 172 -0.68 -8.50 -7.52
N ASN A 173 -0.39 -7.59 -6.60
CA ASN A 173 -0.87 -7.69 -5.23
C ASN A 173 -2.30 -7.14 -5.17
N GLY A 174 -3.28 -8.00 -4.90
CA GLY A 174 -4.69 -7.64 -4.95
C GLY A 174 -5.07 -6.53 -3.98
N ILE A 175 -4.49 -6.51 -2.79
CA ILE A 175 -4.75 -5.46 -1.79
C ILE A 175 -4.25 -4.11 -2.29
N SER A 176 -3.03 -4.06 -2.79
CA SER A 176 -2.46 -2.84 -3.38
C SER A 176 -3.26 -2.35 -4.58
N LEU A 177 -3.77 -3.27 -5.42
CA LEU A 177 -4.60 -2.93 -6.57
C LEU A 177 -5.98 -2.39 -6.18
N ILE A 178 -6.59 -2.86 -5.11
CA ILE A 178 -7.85 -2.31 -4.61
C ILE A 178 -7.63 -0.89 -4.08
N ILE A 179 -6.54 -0.63 -3.33
CA ILE A 179 -6.19 0.72 -2.88
C ILE A 179 -5.92 1.63 -4.08
N PHE A 180 -5.14 1.15 -5.05
CA PHE A 180 -4.87 1.86 -6.30
C PHE A 180 -6.16 2.24 -7.03
N ALA A 181 -7.09 1.30 -7.20
CA ALA A 181 -8.37 1.55 -7.87
C ALA A 181 -9.23 2.58 -7.11
N GLY A 182 -9.20 2.56 -5.77
CA GLY A 182 -9.83 3.56 -4.93
C GLY A 182 -9.29 4.96 -5.19
N ILE A 183 -7.97 5.11 -5.16
CA ILE A 183 -7.30 6.41 -5.37
C ILE A 183 -7.55 6.93 -6.79
N VAL A 184 -7.34 6.08 -7.81
CA VAL A 184 -7.53 6.45 -9.22
C VAL A 184 -8.96 6.89 -9.50
N ALA A 185 -9.94 6.29 -8.84
CA ALA A 185 -11.34 6.62 -9.02
C ALA A 185 -11.73 8.03 -8.49
N GLU A 186 -10.94 8.60 -7.58
CA GLU A 186 -11.16 9.96 -7.06
C GLU A 186 -10.37 11.04 -7.85
N ILE A 187 -9.41 10.65 -8.72
CA ILE A 187 -8.63 11.60 -9.52
C ILE A 187 -9.51 12.51 -10.41
N PRO A 188 -10.52 12.00 -11.16
CA PRO A 188 -11.35 12.87 -11.99
C PRO A 188 -12.09 13.94 -11.18
N ARG A 189 -12.62 13.56 -10.00
CA ARG A 189 -13.29 14.51 -9.10
C ARG A 189 -12.32 15.58 -8.58
N ALA A 190 -11.14 15.17 -8.16
CA ALA A 190 -10.10 16.10 -7.70
C ALA A 190 -9.69 17.11 -8.78
N LEU A 191 -9.57 16.66 -10.04
CA LEU A 191 -9.28 17.53 -11.19
C LEU A 191 -10.40 18.56 -11.42
N VAL A 192 -11.66 18.10 -11.46
CA VAL A 192 -12.82 18.98 -11.64
C VAL A 192 -12.87 20.06 -10.54
N THR A 193 -12.75 19.67 -9.28
CA THR A 193 -12.74 20.60 -8.15
C THR A 193 -11.59 21.61 -8.24
N THR A 194 -10.41 21.19 -8.66
CA THR A 194 -9.25 22.09 -8.85
C THR A 194 -9.52 23.12 -9.95
N PHE A 195 -10.12 22.72 -11.06
CA PHE A 195 -10.48 23.65 -12.12
C PHE A 195 -11.61 24.62 -11.72
N GLU A 196 -12.59 24.16 -10.95
CA GLU A 196 -13.65 25.01 -10.41
C GLU A 196 -13.10 26.10 -9.48
N LEU A 197 -12.12 25.78 -8.63
CA LEU A 197 -11.45 26.77 -7.78
C LEU A 197 -10.65 27.81 -8.59
N GLY A 198 -10.09 27.38 -9.71
CA GLY A 198 -9.48 28.32 -10.67
C GLY A 198 -10.50 29.24 -11.31
N ARG A 199 -11.69 28.71 -11.65
CA ARG A 199 -12.78 29.49 -12.25
C ARG A 199 -13.42 30.49 -11.28
N THR A 200 -13.55 30.09 -10.02
CA THR A 200 -14.08 30.97 -8.95
C THR A 200 -13.09 32.01 -8.45
N GLY A 201 -11.82 31.96 -8.92
CA GLY A 201 -10.77 32.89 -8.51
C GLY A 201 -10.20 32.64 -7.10
N ALA A 202 -10.61 31.53 -6.44
CA ALA A 202 -10.08 31.13 -5.14
C ALA A 202 -8.60 30.74 -5.21
N VAL A 203 -8.15 30.23 -6.38
CA VAL A 203 -6.76 29.89 -6.67
C VAL A 203 -6.38 30.52 -8.02
N SER A 204 -5.21 31.19 -8.12
CA SER A 204 -4.80 31.78 -9.39
C SER A 204 -4.50 30.69 -10.44
N THR A 205 -4.81 30.97 -11.70
CA THR A 205 -4.53 30.04 -12.82
C THR A 205 -3.05 29.69 -12.90
N PHE A 206 -2.17 30.63 -12.59
CA PHE A 206 -0.73 30.38 -12.52
C PHE A 206 -0.37 29.34 -11.46
N MET A 207 -1.00 29.41 -10.28
CA MET A 207 -0.78 28.44 -9.21
C MET A 207 -1.23 27.02 -9.61
N ILE A 208 -2.35 26.90 -10.33
CA ILE A 208 -2.81 25.61 -10.86
C ILE A 208 -1.78 25.02 -11.82
N LEU A 209 -1.22 25.83 -12.70
CA LEU A 209 -0.18 25.40 -13.63
C LEU A 209 1.07 24.91 -12.88
N VAL A 210 1.52 25.67 -11.87
CA VAL A 210 2.66 25.27 -11.00
C VAL A 210 2.38 23.93 -10.32
N LEU A 211 1.17 23.71 -9.82
CA LEU A 211 0.79 22.44 -9.18
C LEU A 211 0.84 21.25 -10.15
N PHE A 212 0.37 21.43 -11.38
CA PHE A 212 0.45 20.38 -12.41
C PHE A 212 1.90 20.05 -12.79
N VAL A 213 2.75 21.06 -12.97
CA VAL A 213 4.18 20.86 -13.26
C VAL A 213 4.84 20.11 -12.10
N LEU A 214 4.56 20.51 -10.87
CA LEU A 214 5.09 19.89 -9.66
C LEU A 214 4.64 18.44 -9.52
N LEU A 215 3.36 18.13 -9.82
CA LEU A 215 2.84 16.76 -9.83
C LEU A 215 3.57 15.89 -10.86
N ILE A 216 3.77 16.39 -12.06
CA ILE A 216 4.52 15.65 -13.10
C ILE A 216 5.96 15.41 -12.66
N LEU A 217 6.64 16.43 -12.11
CA LEU A 217 8.01 16.28 -11.59
C LEU A 217 8.08 15.25 -10.46
N THR A 218 7.11 15.26 -9.56
CA THR A 218 7.03 14.27 -8.47
C THR A 218 6.85 12.86 -9.02
N ILE A 219 5.97 12.65 -10.00
CA ILE A 219 5.78 11.34 -10.64
C ILE A 219 7.08 10.88 -11.31
N LEU A 220 7.76 11.75 -12.06
CA LEU A 220 9.04 11.42 -12.71
C LEU A 220 10.11 11.05 -11.69
N PHE A 221 10.17 11.79 -10.57
CA PHE A 221 11.11 11.52 -9.48
C PHE A 221 10.83 10.17 -8.81
N ILE A 222 9.56 9.84 -8.55
CA ILE A 222 9.15 8.53 -8.00
C ILE A 222 9.57 7.41 -8.95
N VAL A 223 9.25 7.52 -10.25
CA VAL A 223 9.60 6.50 -11.25
C VAL A 223 11.11 6.30 -11.33
N PHE A 224 11.88 7.40 -11.29
CA PHE A 224 13.34 7.32 -11.28
C PHE A 224 13.88 6.58 -10.06
N MET A 225 13.41 6.91 -8.86
CA MET A 225 13.86 6.30 -7.62
C MET A 225 13.45 4.82 -7.49
N GLU A 226 12.22 4.48 -7.90
CA GLU A 226 11.72 3.09 -7.82
C GLU A 226 12.37 2.14 -8.84
N ARG A 227 12.84 2.66 -9.97
CA ARG A 227 13.57 1.88 -10.97
C ARG A 227 15.07 1.84 -10.73
N ALA A 228 15.59 2.65 -9.82
CA ALA A 228 17.01 2.71 -9.53
C ALA A 228 17.48 1.48 -8.75
N LEU A 229 18.51 0.81 -9.28
CA LEU A 229 19.07 -0.44 -8.76
C LEU A 229 20.56 -0.28 -8.51
N ARG A 230 21.05 -0.72 -7.35
CA ARG A 230 22.47 -0.94 -7.09
C ARG A 230 22.83 -2.37 -7.48
N LYS A 231 23.70 -2.56 -8.47
CA LYS A 231 24.16 -3.86 -8.93
C LYS A 231 25.46 -4.20 -8.21
N ILE A 232 25.49 -5.30 -7.44
CA ILE A 232 26.70 -5.84 -6.82
C ILE A 232 27.23 -6.93 -7.72
N LEU A 233 28.51 -6.86 -8.11
CA LEU A 233 29.16 -7.86 -8.96
C LEU A 233 29.38 -9.16 -8.17
N ILE A 234 28.96 -10.27 -8.75
CA ILE A 234 29.18 -11.62 -8.24
C ILE A 234 29.91 -12.44 -9.29
N ASN A 235 31.02 -13.05 -8.91
CA ASN A 235 31.77 -13.94 -9.77
C ASN A 235 31.51 -15.38 -9.37
N TYR A 236 31.29 -16.22 -10.37
CA TYR A 236 31.22 -17.67 -10.21
C TYR A 236 32.50 -18.30 -10.75
N PRO A 237 33.20 -19.15 -9.95
CA PRO A 237 34.44 -19.80 -10.39
C PRO A 237 34.17 -20.73 -11.56
N LYS A 238 35.12 -20.81 -12.48
CA LYS A 238 35.09 -21.79 -13.57
C LYS A 238 35.21 -23.19 -12.97
N ARG A 239 34.32 -24.10 -13.36
CA ARG A 239 34.40 -25.52 -13.00
C ARG A 239 34.84 -26.32 -14.22
N GLN A 240 35.88 -27.12 -14.04
CA GLN A 240 36.34 -28.07 -15.06
C GLN A 240 35.64 -29.41 -14.81
N MET A 241 34.86 -29.88 -15.78
CA MET A 241 34.31 -31.23 -15.80
C MET A 241 34.90 -31.97 -16.97
N GLY A 242 35.88 -32.83 -16.68
CA GLY A 242 36.66 -33.52 -17.70
C GLY A 242 37.49 -32.56 -18.56
N ASN A 243 37.41 -32.67 -19.89
CA ASN A 243 38.13 -31.80 -20.83
C ASN A 243 37.37 -30.51 -21.19
N LYS A 244 36.20 -30.24 -20.59
CA LYS A 244 35.39 -29.02 -20.86
C LYS A 244 35.39 -28.10 -19.66
N MET A 245 35.69 -26.83 -19.88
CA MET A 245 35.52 -25.75 -18.89
C MET A 245 34.09 -25.24 -18.93
N TYR A 246 33.40 -25.33 -17.82
CA TYR A 246 32.04 -24.77 -17.64
C TYR A 246 32.09 -23.62 -16.60
N GLY A 247 31.35 -22.54 -16.89
CA GLY A 247 31.18 -21.41 -15.96
C GLY A 247 32.27 -20.35 -16.12
N GLY A 248 32.27 -19.42 -15.19
CA GLY A 248 33.08 -18.20 -15.23
C GLY A 248 32.28 -16.99 -15.71
N GLU A 249 30.95 -17.08 -15.60
CA GLU A 249 30.09 -15.92 -15.85
C GLU A 249 30.07 -15.01 -14.61
N SER A 250 30.21 -13.72 -14.85
CA SER A 250 29.95 -12.71 -13.84
C SER A 250 28.46 -12.37 -13.86
N SER A 251 27.82 -12.44 -12.72
CA SER A 251 26.42 -12.04 -12.52
C SER A 251 26.35 -10.82 -11.61
N HIS A 252 25.19 -10.22 -11.50
CA HIS A 252 24.97 -9.06 -10.65
C HIS A 252 23.81 -9.33 -9.71
N LEU A 253 23.98 -9.03 -8.40
CA LEU A 253 22.90 -8.97 -7.43
C LEU A 253 22.27 -7.59 -7.50
N PRO A 254 21.03 -7.46 -8.01
CA PRO A 254 20.35 -6.17 -8.04
C PRO A 254 19.71 -5.88 -6.67
N LEU A 255 20.07 -4.77 -6.05
CA LEU A 255 19.42 -4.25 -4.85
C LEU A 255 18.64 -2.98 -5.23
N LYS A 256 17.35 -2.93 -4.94
CA LYS A 256 16.56 -1.71 -5.11
C LYS A 256 17.00 -0.64 -4.12
N ILE A 257 16.99 0.65 -4.50
CA ILE A 257 17.22 1.75 -3.56
C ILE A 257 16.11 1.79 -2.52
N ASN A 258 14.86 1.68 -2.97
CA ASN A 258 13.72 1.52 -2.09
C ASN A 258 13.32 0.03 -2.02
N GLN A 259 13.91 -0.71 -1.08
CA GLN A 259 13.61 -2.13 -0.88
C GLN A 259 12.24 -2.32 -0.19
N ALA A 260 11.85 -1.35 0.63
CA ALA A 260 10.60 -1.39 1.38
C ALA A 260 9.36 -1.04 0.54
N GLY A 261 9.54 -0.42 -0.65
CA GLY A 261 8.44 0.03 -1.51
C GLY A 261 7.58 1.11 -0.84
N VAL A 262 6.28 1.02 -1.06
CA VAL A 262 5.28 1.99 -0.55
C VAL A 262 4.77 1.65 0.85
N ILE A 263 5.06 0.44 1.35
CA ILE A 263 4.51 -0.11 2.59
C ILE A 263 4.78 0.77 3.82
N PRO A 264 6.01 1.33 4.03
CA PRO A 264 6.29 2.19 5.18
C PRO A 264 5.41 3.43 5.25
N ALA A 265 5.13 4.04 4.11
CA ALA A 265 4.28 5.23 4.04
C ALA A 265 2.81 4.92 4.39
N ILE A 266 2.31 3.76 3.92
CA ILE A 266 0.97 3.26 4.27
C ILE A 266 0.91 2.94 5.77
N PHE A 267 1.94 2.33 6.34
CA PHE A 267 2.00 1.97 7.76
C PHE A 267 2.03 3.21 8.65
N ALA A 268 2.85 4.20 8.32
CA ALA A 268 2.91 5.45 9.04
C ALA A 268 1.56 6.19 9.03
N SER A 269 0.90 6.28 7.87
CA SER A 269 -0.41 6.90 7.76
C SER A 269 -1.48 6.13 8.54
N ALA A 270 -1.52 4.81 8.43
CA ALA A 270 -2.49 3.98 9.15
C ALA A 270 -2.33 4.06 10.68
N LEU A 271 -1.08 4.12 11.16
CA LEU A 271 -0.80 4.25 12.60
C LEU A 271 -1.24 5.61 13.14
N LEU A 272 -1.03 6.70 12.39
CA LEU A 272 -1.47 8.04 12.78
C LEU A 272 -2.99 8.19 12.76
N LEU A 273 -3.69 7.40 11.95
CA LEU A 273 -5.15 7.39 11.90
C LEU A 273 -5.79 6.68 13.11
N LEU A 274 -5.10 5.74 13.78
CA LEU A 274 -5.65 5.00 14.92
C LEU A 274 -6.06 5.92 16.10
N PRO A 275 -5.20 6.83 16.61
CA PRO A 275 -5.57 7.70 17.71
C PRO A 275 -6.78 8.57 17.38
N VAL A 276 -6.88 9.06 16.15
CA VAL A 276 -7.98 9.92 15.70
C VAL A 276 -9.29 9.14 15.56
N THR A 277 -9.24 7.91 15.07
CA THR A 277 -10.43 7.06 15.09
C THR A 277 -10.88 6.79 16.52
N PHE A 278 -9.96 6.51 17.45
CA PHE A 278 -10.30 6.32 18.85
C PHE A 278 -10.85 7.58 19.54
N SER A 279 -10.38 8.78 19.20
CA SER A 279 -10.86 10.03 19.79
C SER A 279 -12.32 10.31 19.46
N ASN A 280 -12.78 9.91 18.28
CA ASN A 280 -14.17 10.04 17.88
C ASN A 280 -15.14 9.09 18.62
N PHE A 281 -14.61 8.02 19.27
CA PHE A 281 -15.42 6.97 19.86
C PHE A 281 -15.97 7.23 21.26
N SER A 282 -15.21 7.84 22.15
CA SER A 282 -15.52 7.73 23.58
C SER A 282 -15.51 9.04 24.35
N PHE A 283 -15.00 10.12 23.78
CA PHE A 283 -14.61 11.29 24.57
C PHE A 283 -15.09 12.62 23.99
N SER A 284 -16.20 12.60 23.28
CA SER A 284 -16.86 13.78 22.69
C SER A 284 -17.09 14.93 23.69
N ASN A 285 -17.03 14.67 25.00
CA ASN A 285 -17.26 15.66 26.06
C ASN A 285 -16.00 16.10 26.84
N ASN A 286 -14.81 15.58 26.53
CA ASN A 286 -13.57 15.98 27.21
C ASN A 286 -12.78 16.97 26.35
N GLU A 287 -12.76 18.24 26.73
CA GLU A 287 -12.01 19.31 26.06
C GLU A 287 -10.52 18.99 25.87
N THR A 288 -9.92 18.28 26.82
CA THR A 288 -8.52 17.85 26.73
C THR A 288 -8.27 16.88 25.60
N PHE A 289 -9.21 15.97 25.30
CA PHE A 289 -9.10 15.03 24.18
C PHE A 289 -9.34 15.69 22.83
N LEU A 290 -10.27 16.63 22.75
CA LEU A 290 -10.53 17.45 21.55
C LEU A 290 -9.30 18.31 21.22
N ASN A 291 -8.68 18.93 22.22
CA ASN A 291 -7.45 19.69 22.04
C ASN A 291 -6.28 18.80 21.62
N LEU A 292 -6.16 17.59 22.17
CA LEU A 292 -5.13 16.64 21.77
C LEU A 292 -5.33 16.18 20.32
N SER A 293 -6.56 15.85 19.92
CA SER A 293 -6.86 15.40 18.54
C SER A 293 -6.60 16.50 17.50
N SER A 294 -6.72 17.77 17.85
CA SER A 294 -6.41 18.88 16.94
C SER A 294 -4.94 18.94 16.54
N TYR A 295 -4.02 18.52 17.41
CA TYR A 295 -2.58 18.44 17.09
C TYR A 295 -2.23 17.30 16.11
N PHE A 296 -3.09 16.26 16.01
CA PHE A 296 -2.95 15.16 15.05
C PHE A 296 -3.66 15.41 13.72
N THR A 297 -4.17 16.62 13.50
CA THR A 297 -4.81 17.01 12.24
C THR A 297 -3.74 17.26 11.16
N GLN A 298 -4.07 16.91 9.92
CA GLN A 298 -3.22 17.18 8.76
C GLN A 298 -2.83 18.67 8.67
N GLY A 299 -1.58 18.93 8.30
CA GLY A 299 -1.04 20.28 8.19
C GLY A 299 -0.45 20.83 9.49
N GLN A 300 -0.63 20.15 10.62
CA GLN A 300 0.02 20.54 11.88
C GLN A 300 1.49 20.08 11.91
N PRO A 301 2.41 20.90 12.48
CA PRO A 301 3.83 20.54 12.53
C PRO A 301 4.11 19.24 13.28
N LEU A 302 3.35 18.96 14.35
CA LEU A 302 3.49 17.73 15.13
C LEU A 302 3.09 16.51 14.31
N TYR A 303 1.99 16.60 13.54
CA TYR A 303 1.58 15.55 12.62
C TYR A 303 2.67 15.24 11.60
N MET A 304 3.22 16.29 10.95
CA MET A 304 4.29 16.14 9.95
C MET A 304 5.54 15.49 10.54
N LEU A 305 5.93 15.86 11.76
CA LEU A 305 7.10 15.28 12.43
C LEU A 305 6.88 13.81 12.77
N LEU A 306 5.71 13.47 13.33
CA LEU A 306 5.36 12.07 13.65
C LEU A 306 5.24 11.23 12.39
N TYR A 307 4.68 11.79 11.32
CA TYR A 307 4.57 11.11 10.04
C TYR A 307 5.94 10.85 9.42
N ALA A 308 6.84 11.84 9.40
CA ALA A 308 8.21 11.67 8.93
C ALA A 308 8.98 10.61 9.74
N SER A 309 8.93 10.68 11.06
CA SER A 309 9.58 9.73 11.95
C SER A 309 9.02 8.31 11.78
N GLY A 310 7.71 8.19 11.61
CA GLY A 310 7.04 6.94 11.31
C GLY A 310 7.49 6.33 9.99
N ILE A 311 7.56 7.10 8.91
CA ILE A 311 8.06 6.63 7.61
C ILE A 311 9.50 6.11 7.73
N ILE A 312 10.39 6.87 8.39
CA ILE A 312 11.79 6.47 8.56
C ILE A 312 11.85 5.17 9.36
N PHE A 313 11.18 5.12 10.52
CA PHE A 313 11.14 3.92 11.36
C PHE A 313 10.65 2.68 10.60
N PHE A 314 9.51 2.77 9.94
CA PHE A 314 8.96 1.64 9.20
C PHE A 314 9.79 1.25 7.98
N THR A 315 10.51 2.18 7.36
CA THR A 315 11.40 1.87 6.23
C THR A 315 12.55 0.98 6.69
N PHE A 316 13.22 1.33 7.78
CA PHE A 316 14.28 0.50 8.35
C PHE A 316 13.74 -0.83 8.87
N PHE A 317 12.65 -0.79 9.61
CA PHE A 317 12.01 -1.97 10.19
C PHE A 317 11.59 -2.98 9.11
N TYR A 318 10.88 -2.50 8.07
CA TYR A 318 10.41 -3.38 7.00
C TYR A 318 11.55 -3.95 6.16
N THR A 319 12.56 -3.15 5.87
CA THR A 319 13.75 -3.62 5.14
C THR A 319 14.46 -4.73 5.89
N SER A 320 14.63 -4.61 7.22
CA SER A 320 15.28 -5.63 8.05
C SER A 320 14.51 -6.95 8.12
N ILE A 321 13.17 -6.90 8.03
CA ILE A 321 12.33 -8.11 8.02
C ILE A 321 12.29 -8.78 6.64
N THR A 322 12.29 -7.97 5.58
CA THR A 322 12.08 -8.46 4.21
C THR A 322 13.36 -9.03 3.61
N PHE A 323 14.49 -8.44 3.91
CA PHE A 323 15.78 -8.83 3.37
C PHE A 323 16.71 -9.33 4.46
N ASN A 324 17.15 -10.60 4.35
CA ASN A 324 18.11 -11.22 5.28
C ASN A 324 19.48 -11.30 4.60
N PRO A 325 20.47 -10.45 5.02
CA PRO A 325 21.80 -10.45 4.42
C PRO A 325 22.56 -11.76 4.65
N THR A 326 22.39 -12.40 5.82
CA THR A 326 23.06 -13.65 6.17
C THR A 326 22.60 -14.81 5.29
N GLU A 327 21.29 -14.96 5.13
CA GLU A 327 20.70 -15.98 4.26
C GLU A 327 21.14 -15.79 2.80
N THR A 328 21.17 -14.54 2.32
CA THR A 328 21.64 -14.20 0.97
C THR A 328 23.11 -14.55 0.78
N ALA A 329 23.98 -14.24 1.75
CA ALA A 329 25.40 -14.56 1.70
C ALA A 329 25.65 -16.07 1.75
N ASP A 330 24.91 -16.82 2.57
CA ASP A 330 24.97 -18.28 2.65
C ASP A 330 24.50 -18.94 1.36
N ASN A 331 23.45 -18.44 0.74
CA ASN A 331 22.98 -18.93 -0.56
C ASN A 331 24.02 -18.68 -1.64
N LEU A 332 24.63 -17.48 -1.70
CA LEU A 332 25.73 -17.21 -2.62
C LEU A 332 26.88 -18.18 -2.41
N ARG A 333 27.28 -18.44 -1.16
CA ARG A 333 28.33 -19.40 -0.82
C ARG A 333 27.99 -20.81 -1.26
N LYS A 334 26.77 -21.28 -1.03
CA LYS A 334 26.29 -22.62 -1.45
C LYS A 334 26.34 -22.80 -2.96
N TYR A 335 26.03 -21.77 -3.73
CA TYR A 335 26.08 -21.80 -5.20
C TYR A 335 27.50 -21.49 -5.76
N GLY A 336 28.48 -21.24 -4.88
CA GLY A 336 29.85 -20.98 -5.29
C GLY A 336 30.08 -19.55 -5.82
N GLY A 337 29.11 -18.64 -5.64
CA GLY A 337 29.27 -17.22 -5.98
C GLY A 337 30.03 -16.47 -4.89
N PHE A 338 30.86 -15.52 -5.28
CA PHE A 338 31.58 -14.65 -4.34
C PHE A 338 31.65 -13.22 -4.88
N VAL A 339 31.74 -12.26 -3.94
CA VAL A 339 31.96 -10.85 -4.25
C VAL A 339 33.48 -10.64 -4.38
N PRO A 340 33.98 -10.05 -5.49
CA PRO A 340 35.41 -9.83 -5.65
C PRO A 340 36.00 -9.02 -4.49
N GLY A 341 37.10 -9.51 -3.90
CA GLY A 341 37.79 -8.87 -2.78
C GLY A 341 37.20 -9.12 -1.41
N ILE A 342 36.10 -9.90 -1.26
CA ILE A 342 35.45 -10.18 0.02
C ILE A 342 35.37 -11.71 0.23
N ARG A 343 35.67 -12.14 1.48
CA ARG A 343 35.55 -13.57 1.82
C ARG A 343 34.09 -14.03 1.80
N PRO A 344 33.79 -15.18 1.16
CA PRO A 344 32.45 -15.76 1.21
C PRO A 344 32.00 -16.11 2.62
N GLY A 345 30.75 -15.85 2.96
CA GLY A 345 30.15 -16.09 4.27
C GLY A 345 29.86 -14.81 5.03
N GLU A 346 30.24 -14.76 6.32
CA GLU A 346 29.93 -13.65 7.25
C GLU A 346 30.40 -12.28 6.76
N SER A 347 31.63 -12.21 6.22
CA SER A 347 32.17 -10.95 5.65
C SER A 347 31.33 -10.44 4.47
N THR A 348 30.77 -11.34 3.65
CA THR A 348 29.86 -10.99 2.55
C THR A 348 28.53 -10.50 3.10
N ALA A 349 28.00 -11.13 4.17
CA ALA A 349 26.78 -10.68 4.84
C ALA A 349 26.92 -9.26 5.38
N LEU A 350 27.98 -8.95 6.11
CA LEU A 350 28.29 -7.61 6.64
C LEU A 350 28.43 -6.56 5.53
N TYR A 351 29.06 -6.93 4.42
CA TYR A 351 29.19 -6.05 3.27
C TYR A 351 27.82 -5.70 2.64
N ILE A 352 26.96 -6.73 2.44
CA ILE A 352 25.60 -6.54 1.91
C ILE A 352 24.77 -5.71 2.88
N GLU A 353 24.86 -5.97 4.18
CA GLU A 353 24.16 -5.22 5.23
C GLU A 353 24.54 -3.73 5.22
N ASN A 354 25.84 -3.42 5.12
CA ASN A 354 26.31 -2.03 5.06
C ASN A 354 25.77 -1.29 3.81
N ILE A 355 25.76 -1.96 2.65
CA ILE A 355 25.17 -1.38 1.44
C ILE A 355 23.67 -1.20 1.63
N LEU A 356 22.96 -2.20 2.16
CA LEU A 356 21.53 -2.16 2.39
C LEU A 356 21.15 -1.00 3.31
N THR A 357 21.86 -0.80 4.42
CA THR A 357 21.62 0.29 5.36
C THR A 357 21.75 1.66 4.68
N LYS A 358 22.79 1.85 3.85
CA LYS A 358 22.96 3.10 3.07
C LYS A 358 21.83 3.31 2.07
N LEU A 359 21.42 2.25 1.35
CA LEU A 359 20.31 2.32 0.41
C LEU A 359 18.99 2.62 1.12
N THR A 360 18.76 1.97 2.28
CA THR A 360 17.56 2.20 3.10
C THR A 360 17.51 3.64 3.62
N THR A 361 18.65 4.23 4.01
CA THR A 361 18.69 5.65 4.42
C THR A 361 18.28 6.58 3.28
N ILE A 362 18.80 6.35 2.05
CA ILE A 362 18.40 7.12 0.87
C ILE A 362 16.93 6.90 0.55
N GLY A 363 16.45 5.67 0.63
CA GLY A 363 15.04 5.30 0.43
C GLY A 363 14.11 5.96 1.44
N ALA A 364 14.49 5.97 2.73
CA ALA A 364 13.71 6.62 3.79
C ALA A 364 13.60 8.13 3.57
N LEU A 365 14.70 8.78 3.22
CA LEU A 365 14.73 10.21 2.94
C LEU A 365 13.88 10.56 1.70
N TYR A 366 13.98 9.76 0.65
CA TYR A 366 13.15 9.88 -0.55
C TYR A 366 11.66 9.76 -0.22
N LEU A 367 11.25 8.68 0.50
CA LEU A 367 9.86 8.47 0.90
C LEU A 367 9.31 9.62 1.74
N THR A 368 10.10 10.06 2.73
CA THR A 368 9.73 11.18 3.61
C THR A 368 9.52 12.46 2.80
N LEU A 369 10.41 12.78 1.88
CA LEU A 369 10.30 13.97 1.04
C LEU A 369 9.05 13.92 0.16
N VAL A 370 8.81 12.81 -0.52
CA VAL A 370 7.66 12.65 -1.41
C VAL A 370 6.33 12.70 -0.63
N CYS A 371 6.29 12.14 0.57
CA CYS A 371 5.07 12.11 1.38
C CYS A 371 4.79 13.44 2.08
N LEU A 372 5.82 14.16 2.55
CA LEU A 372 5.65 15.44 3.25
C LEU A 372 5.38 16.62 2.32
N MET A 373 5.87 16.58 1.07
CA MET A 373 5.73 17.69 0.13
C MET A 373 4.27 18.12 -0.09
N PRO A 374 3.30 17.22 -0.37
CA PRO A 374 1.90 17.62 -0.49
C PRO A 374 1.28 18.08 0.85
N GLU A 375 1.69 17.50 1.98
CA GLU A 375 1.23 17.93 3.30
C GLU A 375 1.63 19.39 3.57
N PHE A 376 2.84 19.76 3.21
CA PHE A 376 3.32 21.13 3.30
C PHE A 376 2.54 22.10 2.39
N LEU A 377 2.16 21.65 1.20
CA LEU A 377 1.34 22.43 0.27
C LEU A 377 -0.08 22.65 0.81
N ILE A 378 -0.71 21.61 1.37
CA ILE A 378 -2.04 21.68 1.98
C ILE A 378 -2.04 22.63 3.20
N ALA A 379 -0.96 22.63 3.99
CA ALA A 379 -0.83 23.50 5.17
C ALA A 379 -0.76 24.99 4.80
N ASN A 380 -0.13 25.34 3.69
CA ASN A 380 0.13 26.73 3.31
C ASN A 380 -0.86 27.32 2.30
N TYR A 381 -1.55 26.46 1.53
CA TYR A 381 -2.46 26.90 0.47
C TYR A 381 -3.83 26.22 0.62
N PRO A 382 -4.94 26.93 0.39
CA PRO A 382 -6.29 26.38 0.45
C PRO A 382 -6.61 25.53 -0.78
N ILE A 383 -5.76 24.53 -1.04
CA ILE A 383 -5.90 23.66 -2.20
C ILE A 383 -6.64 22.40 -1.75
N PRO A 384 -7.72 21.99 -2.42
CA PRO A 384 -8.39 20.72 -2.15
C PRO A 384 -7.56 19.58 -2.77
N PHE A 385 -6.31 19.41 -2.31
CA PHE A 385 -5.44 18.36 -2.78
C PHE A 385 -5.81 17.06 -2.06
N TYR A 386 -6.78 16.32 -2.60
CA TYR A 386 -7.13 14.97 -2.16
C TYR A 386 -6.05 13.93 -2.52
N LEU A 387 -5.07 14.28 -3.35
CA LEU A 387 -3.94 13.44 -3.71
C LEU A 387 -2.75 13.74 -2.80
N GLY A 388 -2.81 13.25 -1.56
CA GLY A 388 -1.66 13.27 -0.64
C GLY A 388 -0.45 12.54 -1.23
N GLY A 389 0.76 12.80 -0.71
CA GLY A 389 2.00 12.19 -1.20
C GLY A 389 1.97 10.66 -1.19
N THR A 390 1.35 10.05 -0.19
CA THR A 390 1.10 8.60 -0.15
C THR A 390 0.26 8.12 -1.32
N SER A 391 -0.79 8.85 -1.70
CA SER A 391 -1.68 8.44 -2.79
C SER A 391 -0.97 8.42 -4.12
N ILE A 392 -0.18 9.46 -4.45
CA ILE A 392 0.62 9.53 -5.68
C ILE A 392 1.65 8.40 -5.69
N LEU A 393 2.34 8.20 -4.58
CA LEU A 393 3.36 7.16 -4.43
C LEU A 393 2.75 5.76 -4.63
N ILE A 394 1.60 5.47 -4.02
CA ILE A 394 0.88 4.20 -4.20
C ILE A 394 0.50 4.00 -5.68
N VAL A 395 -0.08 5.02 -6.31
CA VAL A 395 -0.49 4.92 -7.72
C VAL A 395 0.68 4.59 -8.62
N VAL A 396 1.80 5.29 -8.48
CA VAL A 396 2.98 5.08 -9.33
C VAL A 396 3.63 3.72 -9.06
N VAL A 397 3.86 3.36 -7.79
CA VAL A 397 4.56 2.10 -7.43
C VAL A 397 3.72 0.89 -7.82
N VAL A 398 2.42 0.89 -7.53
CA VAL A 398 1.54 -0.23 -7.88
C VAL A 398 1.42 -0.39 -9.41
N ALA A 399 1.39 0.73 -10.16
CA ALA A 399 1.41 0.69 -11.61
C ALA A 399 2.72 0.07 -12.13
N ILE A 400 3.89 0.50 -11.62
CA ILE A 400 5.20 -0.07 -12.00
C ILE A 400 5.26 -1.56 -11.69
N ASP A 401 4.87 -1.97 -10.49
CA ASP A 401 4.90 -3.38 -10.08
C ASP A 401 3.97 -4.25 -10.93
N THR A 402 2.77 -3.76 -11.24
CA THR A 402 1.81 -4.48 -12.08
C THR A 402 2.34 -4.63 -13.51
N VAL A 403 2.87 -3.56 -14.11
CA VAL A 403 3.47 -3.59 -15.45
C VAL A 403 4.66 -4.55 -15.48
N THR A 404 5.54 -4.51 -14.47
CA THR A 404 6.70 -5.40 -14.37
C THR A 404 6.27 -6.87 -14.29
N GLN A 405 5.24 -7.19 -13.51
CA GLN A 405 4.71 -8.55 -13.42
C GLN A 405 4.10 -9.02 -14.73
N ILE A 406 3.38 -8.16 -15.46
CA ILE A 406 2.86 -8.47 -16.79
C ILE A 406 4.01 -8.75 -17.75
N GLN A 407 5.03 -7.89 -17.78
CA GLN A 407 6.20 -8.06 -18.65
C GLN A 407 6.95 -9.37 -18.36
N THR A 408 7.19 -9.67 -17.08
CA THR A 408 7.88 -10.92 -16.67
C THR A 408 7.11 -12.16 -17.13
N ARG A 409 5.79 -12.18 -16.99
CA ARG A 409 4.95 -13.29 -17.45
C ARG A 409 4.91 -13.39 -18.97
N LEU A 410 4.88 -12.27 -19.69
CA LEU A 410 4.97 -12.26 -21.15
C LEU A 410 6.29 -12.85 -21.64
N MET A 411 7.41 -12.44 -21.05
CA MET A 411 8.74 -12.97 -21.39
C MET A 411 8.83 -14.47 -21.12
N SER A 412 8.38 -14.94 -19.95
CA SER A 412 8.33 -16.37 -19.61
C SER A 412 7.53 -17.16 -20.64
N SER A 413 6.38 -16.65 -21.07
CA SER A 413 5.54 -17.24 -22.11
C SER A 413 6.24 -17.33 -23.47
N GLN A 414 6.97 -16.28 -23.86
CA GLN A 414 7.74 -16.27 -25.12
C GLN A 414 8.90 -17.28 -25.08
N TYR A 415 9.62 -17.38 -23.97
CA TYR A 415 10.69 -18.37 -23.78
C TYR A 415 10.17 -19.82 -23.89
N GLU A 416 9.02 -20.13 -23.27
CA GLU A 416 8.42 -21.46 -23.42
C GLU A 416 8.06 -21.80 -24.88
N GLN A 417 7.58 -20.81 -25.64
CA GLN A 417 7.27 -20.99 -27.07
C GLN A 417 8.52 -21.27 -27.90
N LEU A 418 9.62 -20.55 -27.61
CA LEU A 418 10.90 -20.75 -28.28
C LEU A 418 11.48 -22.15 -28.00
N ILE A 419 11.46 -22.61 -26.74
CA ILE A 419 11.92 -23.93 -26.33
C ILE A 419 11.09 -25.04 -27.00
N LYS A 420 9.76 -24.88 -27.10
CA LYS A 420 8.88 -25.83 -27.78
C LYS A 420 9.17 -25.89 -29.28
N LYS A 421 9.37 -24.75 -29.95
CA LYS A 421 9.74 -24.72 -31.37
C LYS A 421 11.08 -25.41 -31.65
N THR A 422 12.05 -25.25 -30.74
CA THR A 422 13.38 -25.87 -30.88
C THR A 422 13.35 -27.41 -30.63
N LYS A 423 12.43 -27.87 -29.78
CA LYS A 423 12.25 -29.32 -29.54
C LYS A 423 11.47 -30.04 -30.64
N PHE A 424 10.64 -29.37 -31.42
CA PHE A 424 9.90 -29.94 -32.55
C PHE A 424 10.59 -29.76 -33.90
N GLY A 425 11.75 -29.11 -33.93
CA GLY A 425 12.57 -28.93 -35.13
C GLY A 425 13.77 -29.91 -35.24
N LYS A 426 13.77 -31.01 -34.49
CA LYS A 426 14.71 -32.12 -34.63
C LYS A 426 13.95 -33.37 -34.98
#